data_f975dff367eb79d47752665525686ed7
#
_entry.id   f975dff367eb79d47752665525686ed7
#
_cell.length_a   1.000
_cell.length_b   1.000
_cell.length_c   1.000
_cell.angle_alpha   90.00
_cell.angle_beta   90.00
_cell.angle_gamma   90.00
#
_symmetry.space_group_name_H-M   'P 1'
#
loop_
_entity.id
_entity.type
_entity.pdbx_description
1 polymer ?
#
loop_
_entity_poly.entity_id
_entity_poly.type
_entity_poly.pdbx_seq_one_letter_code
_entity_poly.pdbx_strand_id
1 'polypeptide(L)'
;MLARLMLLNFFLQASIATVDPYTQLFLRNKGYSYSLVGIIYAVGQVASIIFPIIFCMVSDKTKKTKLLFLLMAIGSLGFVVAALNNSLFLTFVCFFVASACLWTINPMNDGYQNRVLNGDSSKYGVARAIGTLGYVVCLVVFGLSGFPDETSNKSITLAIGLALLLFAVASAFAPQDRVHGTTASEEASEKANEKASEKPTASNTPAANSQPTRKKGFSFSWFNSKFYIIMGIVFISRIAESVVDKMLSSYLTEELNLGSHFSLLVALGAASEFVMLIVGGKLLQKGKVHPYTLITLSALGLTVRLLIYRFFPTTLACVFAAMLHSLNFAALHIGLSKYISQNVNEEHYSLAMSLYWAVATNFPEMIGTLVGGFVIDAYGYPTLFASYAVLPAIAFVLFVVFRKKLRG
;
A
#
# COMPACT_ATOMS: atom_id res chain seq x y z
N MET A 1 15.76 19.18 -8.63
CA MET A 1 14.37 18.76 -8.42
C MET A 1 14.27 17.26 -8.13
N LEU A 2 14.69 16.38 -9.06
CA LEU A 2 14.59 14.92 -8.88
C LEU A 2 15.27 14.41 -7.60
N ALA A 3 16.49 14.84 -7.30
CA ALA A 3 17.21 14.44 -6.08
C ALA A 3 16.43 14.75 -4.78
N ARG A 4 15.69 15.85 -4.72
CA ARG A 4 14.86 16.20 -3.55
C ARG A 4 13.65 15.27 -3.43
N LEU A 5 13.06 14.83 -4.55
CA LEU A 5 11.98 13.84 -4.55
C LEU A 5 12.51 12.45 -4.17
N MET A 6 13.69 12.08 -4.62
CA MET A 6 14.37 10.84 -4.21
C MET A 6 14.61 10.81 -2.70
N LEU A 7 15.09 11.91 -2.13
CA LEU A 7 15.30 12.05 -0.69
C LEU A 7 13.98 11.96 0.09
N LEU A 8 12.93 12.63 -0.39
CA LEU A 8 11.60 12.55 0.20
C LEU A 8 11.08 11.11 0.23
N ASN A 9 11.17 10.38 -0.89
CA ASN A 9 10.74 8.99 -0.98
C ASN A 9 11.57 8.07 -0.08
N PHE A 10 12.89 8.27 -0.05
CA PHE A 10 13.78 7.49 0.80
C PHE A 10 13.36 7.56 2.26
N PHE A 11 13.19 8.75 2.83
CA PHE A 11 12.82 8.91 4.23
C PHE A 11 11.36 8.59 4.51
N LEU A 12 10.45 8.78 3.53
CA LEU A 12 9.09 8.30 3.66
C LEU A 12 9.05 6.78 3.83
N GLN A 13 9.70 6.05 2.97
CA GLN A 13 9.69 4.59 3.02
C GLN A 13 10.52 4.05 4.20
N ALA A 14 11.58 4.74 4.62
CA ALA A 14 12.27 4.43 5.86
C ALA A 14 11.38 4.61 7.09
N SER A 15 10.50 5.63 7.11
CA SER A 15 9.52 5.81 8.19
C SER A 15 8.50 4.67 8.22
N ILE A 16 8.03 4.22 7.07
CA ILE A 16 7.12 3.07 6.97
C ILE A 16 7.82 1.79 7.43
N ALA A 17 9.07 1.56 7.02
CA ALA A 17 9.90 0.45 7.46
C ALA A 17 10.11 0.40 8.98
N THR A 18 10.10 1.56 9.62
CA THR A 18 10.24 1.67 11.08
C THR A 18 8.90 1.43 11.78
N VAL A 19 7.79 1.91 11.23
CA VAL A 19 6.47 1.80 11.88
C VAL A 19 5.88 0.41 11.66
N ASP A 20 5.80 -0.03 10.41
CA ASP A 20 4.97 -1.18 10.03
C ASP A 20 5.37 -2.49 10.72
N PRO A 21 6.61 -2.99 10.65
CA PRO A 21 6.98 -4.24 11.31
C PRO A 21 7.14 -4.13 12.83
N TYR A 22 7.37 -2.92 13.37
CA TYR A 22 7.55 -2.71 14.81
C TYR A 22 6.26 -2.38 15.56
N THR A 23 5.19 -2.05 14.86
CA THR A 23 3.88 -1.74 15.46
C THR A 23 3.33 -2.90 16.28
N GLN A 24 3.39 -4.12 15.75
CA GLN A 24 2.95 -5.30 16.49
C GLN A 24 3.76 -5.48 17.77
N LEU A 25 5.09 -5.35 17.68
CA LEU A 25 6.00 -5.54 18.81
C LEU A 25 5.72 -4.57 19.95
N PHE A 26 5.56 -3.26 19.68
CA PHE A 26 5.29 -2.32 20.76
C PHE A 26 3.92 -2.54 21.41
N LEU A 27 2.91 -3.01 20.67
CA LEU A 27 1.63 -3.38 21.23
C LEU A 27 1.74 -4.64 22.11
N ARG A 28 2.51 -5.64 21.66
CA ARG A 28 2.81 -6.85 22.44
C ARG A 28 3.62 -6.54 23.70
N ASN A 29 4.61 -5.68 23.63
CA ASN A 29 5.41 -5.22 24.78
C ASN A 29 4.58 -4.51 25.86
N LYS A 30 3.36 -4.00 25.51
CA LYS A 30 2.38 -3.49 26.46
C LYS A 30 1.57 -4.59 27.14
N GLY A 31 1.80 -5.87 26.80
CA GLY A 31 1.03 -6.99 27.32
C GLY A 31 -0.33 -7.18 26.65
N TYR A 32 -0.59 -6.55 25.51
CA TYR A 32 -1.86 -6.74 24.80
C TYR A 32 -1.93 -8.13 24.16
N SER A 33 -3.08 -8.79 24.25
CA SER A 33 -3.34 -10.05 23.55
C SER A 33 -3.33 -9.86 22.04
N TYR A 34 -3.14 -10.92 21.28
CA TYR A 34 -3.16 -10.84 19.81
C TYR A 34 -4.53 -10.42 19.27
N SER A 35 -5.62 -10.83 19.92
CA SER A 35 -6.98 -10.37 19.58
C SER A 35 -7.12 -8.86 19.75
N LEU A 36 -6.59 -8.29 20.82
CA LEU A 36 -6.62 -6.84 21.05
C LEU A 36 -5.74 -6.11 20.02
N VAL A 37 -4.57 -6.64 19.71
CA VAL A 37 -3.71 -6.13 18.62
C VAL A 37 -4.45 -6.16 17.28
N GLY A 38 -5.12 -7.25 16.96
CA GLY A 38 -5.94 -7.38 15.75
C GLY A 38 -7.07 -6.34 15.66
N ILE A 39 -7.75 -6.08 16.79
CA ILE A 39 -8.79 -5.03 16.86
C ILE A 39 -8.17 -3.64 16.64
N ILE A 40 -7.02 -3.34 17.24
CA ILE A 40 -6.32 -2.06 17.06
C ILE A 40 -5.93 -1.87 15.57
N TYR A 41 -5.40 -2.90 14.93
CA TYR A 41 -5.10 -2.87 13.50
C TYR A 41 -6.36 -2.64 12.67
N ALA A 42 -7.46 -3.36 12.95
CA ALA A 42 -8.71 -3.19 12.21
C ALA A 42 -9.25 -1.76 12.30
N VAL A 43 -9.18 -1.13 13.48
CA VAL A 43 -9.55 0.28 13.69
C VAL A 43 -8.62 1.22 12.89
N GLY A 44 -7.31 0.95 12.87
CA GLY A 44 -6.35 1.69 12.07
C GLY A 44 -6.63 1.56 10.56
N GLN A 45 -7.04 0.38 10.08
CA GLN A 45 -7.40 0.16 8.67
C GLN A 45 -8.64 0.94 8.24
N VAL A 46 -9.64 1.09 9.11
CA VAL A 46 -10.78 1.99 8.82
C VAL A 46 -10.29 3.42 8.53
N ALA A 47 -9.36 3.92 9.35
CA ALA A 47 -8.76 5.23 9.11
C ALA A 47 -8.00 5.29 7.79
N SER A 48 -7.20 4.27 7.48
CA SER A 48 -6.41 4.16 6.26
C SER A 48 -7.24 4.04 4.97
N ILE A 49 -8.50 3.66 5.06
CA ILE A 49 -9.44 3.64 3.93
C ILE A 49 -10.05 5.03 3.70
N ILE A 50 -10.49 5.69 4.76
CA ILE A 50 -11.30 6.92 4.68
C ILE A 50 -10.43 8.16 4.43
N PHE A 51 -9.37 8.33 5.20
CA PHE A 51 -8.62 9.58 5.24
C PHE A 51 -7.79 9.88 3.99
N PRO A 52 -7.19 8.91 3.28
CA PRO A 52 -6.51 9.19 2.01
C PRO A 52 -7.40 9.88 0.99
N ILE A 53 -8.67 9.50 0.91
CA ILE A 53 -9.63 10.12 -0.03
C ILE A 53 -9.79 11.61 0.30
N ILE A 54 -9.98 11.94 1.58
CA ILE A 54 -10.20 13.31 2.05
C ILE A 54 -8.92 14.16 1.84
N PHE A 55 -7.80 13.68 2.34
CA PHE A 55 -6.55 14.46 2.32
C PHE A 55 -5.91 14.60 0.94
N CYS A 56 -6.04 13.60 0.06
CA CYS A 56 -5.63 13.75 -1.34
C CYS A 56 -6.46 14.83 -2.04
N MET A 57 -7.78 14.88 -1.83
CA MET A 57 -8.62 15.96 -2.36
C MET A 57 -8.22 17.33 -1.82
N VAL A 58 -7.90 17.45 -0.52
CA VAL A 58 -7.40 18.69 0.08
C VAL A 58 -6.06 19.09 -0.53
N SER A 59 -5.12 18.14 -0.69
CA SER A 59 -3.84 18.39 -1.36
C SER A 59 -4.00 18.88 -2.78
N ASP A 60 -4.92 18.25 -3.55
CA ASP A 60 -5.17 18.63 -4.95
C ASP A 60 -5.79 20.01 -5.08
N LYS A 61 -6.68 20.40 -4.17
CA LYS A 61 -7.31 21.74 -4.18
C LYS A 61 -6.36 22.83 -3.69
N THR A 62 -5.64 22.58 -2.59
CA THR A 62 -4.87 23.65 -1.92
C THR A 62 -3.47 23.81 -2.48
N LYS A 63 -2.92 22.77 -3.13
CA LYS A 63 -1.51 22.69 -3.57
C LYS A 63 -0.49 22.96 -2.46
N LYS A 64 -0.92 22.81 -1.18
CA LYS A 64 -0.06 22.98 0.01
C LYS A 64 0.47 21.65 0.51
N THR A 65 0.89 20.76 -0.40
CA THR A 65 1.25 19.37 -0.07
C THR A 65 2.39 19.26 0.95
N LYS A 66 3.37 20.17 0.93
CA LYS A 66 4.43 20.20 1.96
C LYS A 66 3.90 20.41 3.38
N LEU A 67 2.97 21.34 3.55
CA LEU A 67 2.34 21.58 4.85
C LEU A 67 1.56 20.34 5.30
N LEU A 68 0.84 19.70 4.37
CA LEU A 68 0.12 18.47 4.66
C LEU A 68 1.08 17.34 5.06
N PHE A 69 2.23 17.17 4.38
CA PHE A 69 3.24 16.18 4.78
C PHE A 69 3.73 16.42 6.21
N LEU A 70 4.01 17.68 6.56
CA LEU A 70 4.44 18.03 7.92
C LEU A 70 3.36 17.71 8.95
N LEU A 71 2.11 18.11 8.69
CA LEU A 71 0.99 17.83 9.58
C LEU A 71 0.77 16.31 9.73
N MET A 72 0.92 15.56 8.65
CA MET A 72 0.80 14.09 8.70
C MET A 72 1.98 13.43 9.41
N ALA A 73 3.20 13.93 9.26
CA ALA A 73 4.34 13.48 10.05
C ALA A 73 4.09 13.69 11.55
N ILE A 74 3.58 14.87 11.94
CA ILE A 74 3.21 15.18 13.33
C ILE A 74 2.09 14.24 13.81
N GLY A 75 1.02 14.04 13.01
CA GLY A 75 -0.06 13.14 13.38
C GLY A 75 0.40 11.68 13.51
N SER A 76 1.37 11.26 12.71
CA SER A 76 1.99 9.93 12.79
C SER A 76 2.79 9.70 14.08
N LEU A 77 3.21 10.77 14.80
CA LEU A 77 3.77 10.64 16.15
C LEU A 77 2.77 10.05 17.15
N GLY A 78 1.50 9.95 16.79
CA GLY A 78 0.52 9.18 17.54
C GLY A 78 0.95 7.73 17.78
N PHE A 79 1.75 7.10 16.91
CA PHE A 79 2.35 5.78 17.19
C PHE A 79 3.30 5.81 18.38
N VAL A 80 4.09 6.87 18.55
CA VAL A 80 4.95 7.07 19.72
C VAL A 80 4.12 7.18 20.99
N VAL A 81 3.07 8.01 20.95
CA VAL A 81 2.16 8.17 22.08
C VAL A 81 1.41 6.86 22.38
N ALA A 82 0.95 6.14 21.35
CA ALA A 82 0.29 4.84 21.49
C ALA A 82 1.20 3.81 22.16
N ALA A 83 2.50 3.82 21.87
CA ALA A 83 3.45 2.88 22.45
C ALA A 83 3.83 3.21 23.90
N LEU A 84 3.92 4.48 24.26
CA LEU A 84 4.42 4.92 25.59
C LEU A 84 3.32 5.12 26.64
N ASN A 85 2.08 5.41 26.23
CA ASN A 85 0.98 5.60 27.21
C ASN A 85 0.49 4.26 27.77
N ASN A 86 -0.18 4.30 28.95
CA ASN A 86 -0.76 3.12 29.61
C ASN A 86 -2.28 3.00 29.42
N SER A 87 -2.94 3.99 28.80
CA SER A 87 -4.39 3.98 28.60
C SER A 87 -4.74 3.25 27.31
N LEU A 88 -5.59 2.24 27.40
CA LEU A 88 -6.10 1.52 26.23
C LEU A 88 -6.88 2.45 25.30
N PHE A 89 -7.75 3.29 25.85
CA PHE A 89 -8.52 4.27 25.06
C PHE A 89 -7.60 5.21 24.29
N LEU A 90 -6.59 5.78 24.95
CA LEU A 90 -5.63 6.68 24.31
C LEU A 90 -4.82 5.94 23.23
N THR A 91 -4.48 4.66 23.44
CA THR A 91 -3.84 3.83 22.41
C THR A 91 -4.70 3.72 21.16
N PHE A 92 -6.01 3.45 21.29
CA PHE A 92 -6.92 3.39 20.15
C PHE A 92 -7.01 4.72 19.40
N VAL A 93 -7.19 5.82 20.11
CA VAL A 93 -7.31 7.16 19.50
C VAL A 93 -6.03 7.55 18.78
N CYS A 94 -4.88 7.40 19.45
CA CYS A 94 -3.58 7.74 18.87
C CYS A 94 -3.23 6.84 17.69
N PHE A 95 -3.54 5.55 17.77
CA PHE A 95 -3.32 4.61 16.67
C PHE A 95 -4.20 4.92 15.46
N PHE A 96 -5.47 5.25 15.68
CA PHE A 96 -6.40 5.67 14.62
C PHE A 96 -5.90 6.92 13.90
N VAL A 97 -5.53 7.97 14.65
CA VAL A 97 -5.01 9.23 14.08
C VAL A 97 -3.69 9.01 13.35
N ALA A 98 -2.77 8.24 13.96
CA ALA A 98 -1.48 7.95 13.36
C ALA A 98 -1.61 7.13 12.05
N SER A 99 -2.50 6.14 12.04
CA SER A 99 -2.79 5.36 10.83
C SER A 99 -3.43 6.21 9.73
N ALA A 100 -4.40 7.08 10.10
CA ALA A 100 -4.99 8.06 9.17
C ALA A 100 -3.92 8.94 8.50
N CYS A 101 -2.93 9.38 9.27
CA CYS A 101 -1.88 10.25 8.78
C CYS A 101 -0.83 9.48 7.93
N LEU A 102 -0.21 8.45 8.49
CA LEU A 102 0.91 7.76 7.85
C LEU A 102 0.51 7.12 6.51
N TRP A 103 -0.61 6.38 6.49
CA TRP A 103 -1.05 5.69 5.29
C TRP A 103 -1.62 6.60 4.20
N THR A 104 -1.96 7.84 4.57
CA THR A 104 -2.34 8.87 3.59
C THR A 104 -1.14 9.45 2.85
N ILE A 105 0.06 9.44 3.44
CA ILE A 105 1.23 10.09 2.84
C ILE A 105 1.60 9.48 1.50
N ASN A 106 1.54 8.15 1.36
CA ASN A 106 1.91 7.45 0.12
C ASN A 106 1.06 7.90 -1.10
N PRO A 107 -0.27 7.77 -1.11
CA PRO A 107 -1.07 8.18 -2.26
C PRO A 107 -1.02 9.69 -2.50
N MET A 108 -0.92 10.50 -1.44
CA MET A 108 -0.75 11.95 -1.57
C MET A 108 0.61 12.31 -2.20
N ASN A 109 1.69 11.58 -1.85
CA ASN A 109 3.02 11.75 -2.43
C ASN A 109 3.07 11.34 -3.91
N ASP A 110 2.36 10.28 -4.29
CA ASP A 110 2.26 9.84 -5.68
C ASP A 110 1.59 10.93 -6.54
N GLY A 111 0.48 11.50 -6.07
CA GLY A 111 -0.20 12.62 -6.74
C GLY A 111 0.68 13.88 -6.81
N TYR A 112 1.37 14.22 -5.72
CA TYR A 112 2.31 15.34 -5.66
C TYR A 112 3.47 15.17 -6.67
N GLN A 113 4.11 14.01 -6.70
CA GLN A 113 5.21 13.75 -7.62
C GLN A 113 4.77 13.82 -9.08
N ASN A 114 3.59 13.30 -9.40
CA ASN A 114 3.03 13.38 -10.75
C ASN A 114 2.87 14.83 -11.20
N ARG A 115 2.38 15.72 -10.33
CA ARG A 115 2.27 17.16 -10.60
C ARG A 115 3.63 17.84 -10.77
N VAL A 116 4.56 17.59 -9.82
CA VAL A 116 5.90 18.22 -9.85
C VAL A 116 6.73 17.77 -11.04
N LEU A 117 6.58 16.52 -11.47
CA LEU A 117 7.31 15.93 -12.60
C LEU A 117 6.61 16.13 -13.95
N ASN A 118 5.45 16.79 -14.01
CA ASN A 118 4.63 16.99 -15.21
C ASN A 118 4.30 15.65 -15.92
N GLY A 119 3.98 14.59 -15.14
CA GLY A 119 3.65 13.28 -15.68
C GLY A 119 4.84 12.47 -16.23
N ASP A 120 6.09 12.89 -16.01
CA ASP A 120 7.28 12.12 -16.43
C ASP A 120 7.39 10.82 -15.65
N SER A 121 6.86 9.75 -16.24
CA SER A 121 6.83 8.41 -15.63
C SER A 121 8.21 7.82 -15.39
N SER A 122 9.22 8.19 -16.18
CA SER A 122 10.60 7.70 -16.01
C SER A 122 11.20 8.28 -14.73
N LYS A 123 11.12 9.59 -14.52
CA LYS A 123 11.61 10.25 -13.29
C LYS A 123 10.81 9.82 -12.06
N TYR A 124 9.50 9.65 -12.21
CA TYR A 124 8.66 9.10 -11.14
C TYR A 124 9.13 7.68 -10.73
N GLY A 125 9.35 6.81 -11.72
CA GLY A 125 9.83 5.45 -11.46
C GLY A 125 11.16 5.42 -10.70
N VAL A 126 12.12 6.29 -11.08
CA VAL A 126 13.41 6.41 -10.37
C VAL A 126 13.21 6.90 -8.93
N ALA A 127 12.39 7.94 -8.73
CA ALA A 127 12.13 8.47 -7.38
C ALA A 127 11.46 7.41 -6.49
N ARG A 128 10.51 6.62 -7.04
CA ARG A 128 9.83 5.54 -6.34
C ARG A 128 10.79 4.39 -5.96
N ALA A 129 11.68 4.00 -6.87
CA ALA A 129 12.69 2.95 -6.64
C ALA A 129 13.64 3.31 -5.48
N ILE A 130 14.04 4.59 -5.36
CA ILE A 130 14.84 5.07 -4.23
C ILE A 130 14.06 4.98 -2.91
N GLY A 131 12.74 5.13 -2.95
CA GLY A 131 11.89 4.86 -1.78
C GLY A 131 12.02 3.40 -1.31
N THR A 132 11.85 2.44 -2.21
CA THR A 132 12.03 1.01 -1.86
C THR A 132 13.43 0.73 -1.31
N LEU A 133 14.46 1.38 -1.87
CA LEU A 133 15.81 1.29 -1.32
C LEU A 133 15.88 1.83 0.12
N GLY A 134 15.20 2.95 0.42
CA GLY A 134 15.10 3.51 1.78
C GLY A 134 14.48 2.53 2.77
N TYR A 135 13.41 1.84 2.36
CA TYR A 135 12.77 0.79 3.16
C TYR A 135 13.75 -0.35 3.47
N VAL A 136 14.41 -0.91 2.45
CA VAL A 136 15.34 -2.02 2.60
C VAL A 136 16.55 -1.64 3.44
N VAL A 137 17.18 -0.48 3.14
CA VAL A 137 18.36 0.00 3.87
C VAL A 137 18.04 0.22 5.35
N CYS A 138 16.90 0.82 5.67
CA CYS A 138 16.47 1.03 7.05
C CYS A 138 16.39 -0.30 7.82
N LEU A 139 15.71 -1.30 7.27
CA LEU A 139 15.56 -2.61 7.92
C LEU A 139 16.88 -3.39 8.02
N VAL A 140 17.75 -3.29 7.01
CA VAL A 140 19.08 -3.91 7.06
C VAL A 140 19.92 -3.26 8.16
N VAL A 141 19.93 -1.93 8.25
CA VAL A 141 20.63 -1.21 9.33
C VAL A 141 20.09 -1.65 10.69
N PHE A 142 18.77 -1.75 10.86
CA PHE A 142 18.18 -2.20 12.12
C PHE A 142 18.59 -3.63 12.48
N GLY A 143 18.50 -4.55 11.54
CA GLY A 143 18.85 -5.96 11.80
C GLY A 143 20.34 -6.20 12.07
N LEU A 144 21.23 -5.38 11.49
CA LEU A 144 22.68 -5.51 11.72
C LEU A 144 23.13 -4.77 12.98
N SER A 145 22.51 -3.65 13.32
CA SER A 145 22.89 -2.85 14.49
C SER A 145 22.28 -3.35 15.81
N GLY A 146 21.23 -4.15 15.75
CA GLY A 146 20.43 -4.48 16.94
C GLY A 146 19.59 -3.31 17.46
N PHE A 147 19.46 -2.22 16.71
CA PHE A 147 18.61 -1.08 17.03
C PHE A 147 17.48 -0.97 15.99
N PRO A 148 16.23 -0.74 16.42
CA PRO A 148 15.77 -0.64 17.81
C PRO A 148 15.72 -2.00 18.51
N ASP A 149 15.92 -1.99 19.84
CA ASP A 149 15.63 -3.15 20.67
C ASP A 149 14.14 -3.46 20.64
N GLU A 150 13.78 -4.62 20.13
CA GLU A 150 12.40 -5.06 19.88
C GLU A 150 11.60 -5.26 21.18
N THR A 151 12.27 -5.45 22.31
CA THR A 151 11.64 -5.62 23.63
C THR A 151 11.37 -4.30 24.34
N SER A 152 11.98 -3.20 23.86
CA SER A 152 11.91 -1.88 24.46
C SER A 152 11.06 -0.90 23.69
N ASN A 153 9.87 -0.56 24.20
CA ASN A 153 9.03 0.48 23.59
C ASN A 153 9.74 1.85 23.50
N LYS A 154 10.66 2.15 24.43
CA LYS A 154 11.46 3.39 24.36
C LYS A 154 12.40 3.35 23.16
N SER A 155 13.05 2.23 22.89
CA SER A 155 13.92 2.06 21.72
C SER A 155 13.13 2.13 20.42
N ILE A 156 12.00 1.42 20.33
CA ILE A 156 11.12 1.44 19.16
C ILE A 156 10.59 2.86 18.88
N THR A 157 10.12 3.58 19.91
CA THR A 157 9.59 4.94 19.75
C THR A 157 10.65 5.95 19.38
N LEU A 158 11.89 5.79 19.85
CA LEU A 158 13.01 6.61 19.41
C LEU A 158 13.28 6.43 17.91
N ALA A 159 13.29 5.19 17.42
CA ALA A 159 13.45 4.89 16.00
C ALA A 159 12.30 5.48 15.15
N ILE A 160 11.05 5.31 15.58
CA ILE A 160 9.87 5.88 14.90
C ILE A 160 9.96 7.41 14.88
N GLY A 161 10.25 8.04 16.02
CA GLY A 161 10.37 9.50 16.13
C GLY A 161 11.47 10.06 15.24
N LEU A 162 12.66 9.41 15.22
CA LEU A 162 13.77 9.81 14.36
C LEU A 162 13.43 9.67 12.87
N ALA A 163 12.83 8.56 12.46
CA ALA A 163 12.43 8.33 11.07
C ALA A 163 11.39 9.35 10.60
N LEU A 164 10.37 9.64 11.40
CA LEU A 164 9.36 10.66 11.10
C LEU A 164 9.94 12.09 11.07
N LEU A 165 10.91 12.39 11.94
CA LEU A 165 11.64 13.66 11.92
C LEU A 165 12.43 13.81 10.61
N LEU A 166 13.17 12.78 10.20
CA LEU A 166 13.92 12.78 8.94
C LEU A 166 12.99 12.95 7.73
N PHE A 167 11.84 12.30 7.74
CA PHE A 167 10.80 12.50 6.72
C PHE A 167 10.27 13.94 6.73
N ALA A 168 9.96 14.51 7.90
CA ALA A 168 9.50 15.89 8.03
C ALA A 168 10.53 16.89 7.50
N VAL A 169 11.82 16.68 7.83
CA VAL A 169 12.94 17.49 7.30
C VAL A 169 13.02 17.33 5.78
N ALA A 170 13.00 16.11 5.25
CA ALA A 170 13.02 15.87 3.81
C ALA A 170 11.84 16.53 3.09
N SER A 171 10.65 16.52 3.70
CA SER A 171 9.45 17.17 3.16
C SER A 171 9.58 18.69 3.08
N ALA A 172 10.28 19.31 4.02
CA ALA A 172 10.56 20.74 3.99
C ALA A 172 11.45 21.15 2.79
N PHE A 173 12.39 20.28 2.40
CA PHE A 173 13.25 20.47 1.22
C PHE A 173 12.63 20.01 -0.09
N ALA A 174 11.46 19.38 -0.08
CA ALA A 174 10.77 18.94 -1.28
C ALA A 174 10.49 20.13 -2.24
N PRO A 175 10.41 19.94 -3.56
CA PRO A 175 10.06 21.00 -4.50
C PRO A 175 8.70 21.65 -4.15
N GLN A 176 8.48 22.89 -4.56
CA GLN A 176 7.14 23.48 -4.44
C GLN A 176 6.16 22.75 -5.38
N ASP A 177 4.93 22.60 -4.89
CA ASP A 177 3.83 22.10 -5.71
C ASP A 177 3.60 23.09 -6.85
N ARG A 178 3.67 22.62 -8.10
CA ARG A 178 3.42 23.50 -9.24
C ARG A 178 1.92 23.73 -9.34
N VAL A 179 1.53 24.96 -9.19
CA VAL A 179 0.24 25.42 -9.65
C VAL A 179 0.36 25.41 -11.19
N HIS A 180 -0.18 24.42 -11.89
CA HIS A 180 -0.44 24.57 -13.30
C HIS A 180 -1.41 25.73 -13.40
N GLY A 181 -0.91 26.84 -13.93
CA GLY A 181 -1.75 27.98 -14.17
C GLY A 181 -2.90 27.54 -15.07
N THR A 182 -4.08 27.54 -14.53
CA THR A 182 -5.36 27.54 -15.25
C THR A 182 -5.45 28.70 -16.24
N THR A 183 -4.47 29.61 -16.22
CA THR A 183 -4.46 30.84 -16.99
C THR A 183 -4.17 30.65 -18.49
N ALA A 184 -3.41 29.66 -18.92
CA ALA A 184 -3.09 29.57 -20.36
C ALA A 184 -4.15 28.84 -21.19
N SER A 185 -4.88 27.88 -20.65
CA SER A 185 -5.96 27.21 -21.39
C SER A 185 -7.31 27.90 -21.17
N GLU A 186 -7.56 28.52 -20.01
CA GLU A 186 -8.74 29.35 -19.78
C GLU A 186 -8.62 30.68 -20.51
N GLU A 187 -7.47 31.37 -20.48
CA GLU A 187 -7.22 32.56 -21.29
C GLU A 187 -7.22 32.28 -22.80
N ALA A 188 -6.75 31.09 -23.22
CA ALA A 188 -6.87 30.71 -24.65
C ALA A 188 -8.32 30.36 -25.01
N SER A 189 -9.11 29.80 -24.08
CA SER A 189 -10.52 29.49 -24.25
C SER A 189 -11.40 30.75 -24.16
N GLU A 190 -11.08 31.70 -23.27
CA GLU A 190 -11.73 33.01 -23.17
C GLU A 190 -11.40 33.88 -24.39
N LYS A 191 -10.15 33.97 -24.81
CA LYS A 191 -9.74 34.69 -26.03
C LYS A 191 -10.27 34.06 -27.30
N ALA A 192 -10.50 32.75 -27.32
CA ALA A 192 -11.17 32.08 -28.45
C ALA A 192 -12.68 32.38 -28.43
N ASN A 193 -13.32 32.46 -27.26
CA ASN A 193 -14.72 32.85 -27.14
C ASN A 193 -14.96 34.37 -27.41
N GLU A 194 -14.04 35.23 -26.98
CA GLU A 194 -14.14 36.67 -27.25
C GLU A 194 -13.97 36.98 -28.75
N LYS A 195 -13.08 36.27 -29.47
CA LYS A 195 -12.93 36.36 -30.91
C LYS A 195 -14.07 35.71 -31.71
N ALA A 196 -14.83 34.81 -31.09
CA ALA A 196 -16.02 34.22 -31.73
C ALA A 196 -17.26 35.11 -31.58
N SER A 197 -17.22 36.13 -30.71
CA SER A 197 -18.33 37.04 -30.42
C SER A 197 -18.38 38.27 -31.39
N GLU A 198 -17.35 38.49 -32.22
CA GLU A 198 -17.24 39.65 -33.11
C GLU A 198 -17.45 39.33 -34.62
N LYS A 199 -18.44 38.53 -34.99
CA LYS A 199 -18.94 38.56 -36.38
C LYS A 199 -20.42 38.18 -36.46
N PRO A 200 -21.30 39.07 -36.99
CA PRO A 200 -22.66 38.70 -37.26
C PRO A 200 -22.82 38.11 -38.66
N THR A 201 -23.51 37.02 -38.81
CA THR A 201 -24.58 36.77 -39.80
C THR A 201 -24.95 35.30 -39.89
N ALA A 202 -26.18 35.08 -39.62
CA ALA A 202 -27.16 34.08 -40.08
C ALA A 202 -26.67 32.82 -40.81
N SER A 203 -26.87 31.63 -40.16
CA SER A 203 -27.58 30.53 -40.82
C SER A 203 -28.08 29.55 -39.72
N ASN A 204 -29.37 29.25 -39.79
CA ASN A 204 -30.10 28.33 -38.91
C ASN A 204 -29.63 26.91 -39.10
N THR A 205 -29.08 26.30 -38.02
CA THR A 205 -29.06 24.85 -37.82
C THR A 205 -29.18 24.59 -36.34
N PRO A 206 -29.99 23.62 -35.86
CA PRO A 206 -30.36 23.51 -34.45
C PRO A 206 -29.15 23.16 -33.59
N ALA A 207 -28.93 23.95 -32.55
CA ALA A 207 -27.93 23.72 -31.50
C ALA A 207 -28.17 22.36 -30.83
N ALA A 208 -27.21 21.47 -30.98
CA ALA A 208 -27.11 20.29 -30.12
C ALA A 208 -26.93 20.75 -28.66
N ASN A 209 -27.92 20.50 -27.88
CA ASN A 209 -27.95 20.74 -26.43
C ASN A 209 -26.75 20.07 -25.77
N SER A 210 -25.68 20.79 -25.49
CA SER A 210 -24.65 20.39 -24.55
C SER A 210 -25.21 20.51 -23.14
N GLN A 211 -25.95 19.50 -22.70
CA GLN A 211 -26.34 19.33 -21.31
C GLN A 211 -25.06 19.24 -20.46
N PRO A 212 -25.00 19.91 -19.30
CA PRO A 212 -23.89 19.74 -18.36
C PRO A 212 -23.81 18.25 -18.01
N THR A 213 -22.66 17.64 -18.22
CA THR A 213 -22.42 16.23 -17.91
C THR A 213 -22.70 15.99 -16.45
N ARG A 214 -23.91 15.51 -16.15
CA ARG A 214 -24.33 15.00 -14.85
C ARG A 214 -23.28 13.99 -14.44
N LYS A 215 -22.54 14.23 -13.34
CA LYS A 215 -21.59 13.26 -12.79
C LYS A 215 -22.33 11.94 -12.64
N LYS A 216 -22.12 10.99 -13.54
CA LYS A 216 -22.69 9.65 -13.45
C LYS A 216 -22.20 9.05 -12.15
N GLY A 217 -23.11 8.77 -11.22
CA GLY A 217 -22.78 8.05 -9.99
C GLY A 217 -22.14 6.69 -10.32
N PHE A 218 -21.45 6.10 -9.34
CA PHE A 218 -20.84 4.77 -9.49
C PHE A 218 -21.86 3.75 -10.02
N SER A 219 -21.47 2.99 -11.06
CA SER A 219 -22.30 1.90 -11.61
C SER A 219 -21.48 0.62 -11.69
N PHE A 220 -22.03 -0.47 -11.16
CA PHE A 220 -21.43 -1.79 -11.29
C PHE A 220 -21.35 -2.30 -12.74
N SER A 221 -22.09 -1.70 -13.67
CA SER A 221 -22.04 -2.07 -15.08
C SER A 221 -20.78 -1.60 -15.82
N TRP A 222 -19.92 -0.81 -15.19
CA TRP A 222 -18.68 -0.30 -15.81
C TRP A 222 -17.60 -1.37 -15.97
N PHE A 223 -17.70 -2.47 -15.22
CA PHE A 223 -16.75 -3.56 -15.29
C PHE A 223 -17.43 -4.85 -15.73
N ASN A 224 -16.67 -5.70 -16.40
CA ASN A 224 -17.18 -6.99 -16.83
C ASN A 224 -17.22 -8.00 -15.66
N SER A 225 -18.01 -9.06 -15.80
CA SER A 225 -18.15 -10.10 -14.77
C SER A 225 -16.82 -10.79 -14.44
N LYS A 226 -15.88 -10.88 -15.40
CA LYS A 226 -14.56 -11.46 -15.17
C LYS A 226 -13.74 -10.64 -14.16
N PHE A 227 -13.83 -9.31 -14.24
CA PHE A 227 -13.17 -8.42 -13.30
C PHE A 227 -13.63 -8.68 -11.86
N TYR A 228 -14.94 -8.74 -11.64
CA TYR A 228 -15.48 -8.98 -10.29
C TYR A 228 -15.12 -10.37 -9.75
N ILE A 229 -15.13 -11.40 -10.59
CA ILE A 229 -14.75 -12.76 -10.18
C ILE A 229 -13.26 -12.77 -9.77
N ILE A 230 -12.37 -12.16 -10.55
CA ILE A 230 -10.95 -12.09 -10.22
C ILE A 230 -10.77 -11.32 -8.92
N MET A 231 -11.43 -10.16 -8.74
CA MET A 231 -11.35 -9.39 -7.50
C MET A 231 -11.83 -10.19 -6.29
N GLY A 232 -12.95 -10.92 -6.41
CA GLY A 232 -13.46 -11.77 -5.34
C GLY A 232 -12.49 -12.90 -4.96
N ILE A 233 -11.85 -13.55 -5.94
CA ILE A 233 -10.85 -14.60 -5.68
C ILE A 233 -9.60 -14.00 -5.03
N VAL A 234 -9.14 -12.85 -5.52
CA VAL A 234 -8.00 -12.12 -4.93
C VAL A 234 -8.31 -11.73 -3.49
N PHE A 235 -9.51 -11.21 -3.21
CA PHE A 235 -9.94 -10.84 -1.86
C PHE A 235 -9.77 -12.01 -0.87
N ILE A 236 -10.24 -13.21 -1.24
CA ILE A 236 -10.11 -14.41 -0.40
C ILE A 236 -8.63 -14.70 -0.09
N SER A 237 -7.76 -14.65 -1.10
CA SER A 237 -6.33 -14.86 -0.92
C SER A 237 -5.69 -13.80 -0.02
N ARG A 238 -6.06 -12.53 -0.20
CA ARG A 238 -5.45 -11.40 0.50
C ARG A 238 -5.81 -11.32 1.99
N ILE A 239 -6.93 -11.92 2.42
CA ILE A 239 -7.21 -12.09 3.85
C ILE A 239 -6.05 -12.83 4.54
N ALA A 240 -5.49 -13.84 3.89
CA ALA A 240 -4.37 -14.60 4.45
C ALA A 240 -3.04 -13.84 4.44
N GLU A 241 -2.82 -12.96 3.47
CA GLU A 241 -1.61 -12.13 3.41
C GLU A 241 -1.48 -11.19 4.63
N SER A 242 -2.60 -10.66 5.12
CA SER A 242 -2.64 -9.72 6.24
C SER A 242 -1.90 -10.21 7.49
N VAL A 243 -1.94 -11.52 7.74
CA VAL A 243 -1.25 -12.14 8.87
C VAL A 243 0.26 -12.07 8.71
N VAL A 244 0.73 -12.28 7.49
CA VAL A 244 2.16 -12.20 7.17
C VAL A 244 2.63 -10.74 7.20
N ASP A 245 1.79 -9.82 6.75
CA ASP A 245 2.15 -8.40 6.72
C ASP A 245 2.16 -7.78 8.14
N LYS A 246 1.23 -8.16 9.01
CA LYS A 246 1.01 -7.47 10.29
C LYS A 246 1.34 -8.28 11.54
N MET A 247 1.39 -9.61 11.47
CA MET A 247 1.58 -10.46 12.64
C MET A 247 2.85 -11.32 12.60
N LEU A 248 3.62 -11.23 11.52
CA LEU A 248 4.83 -12.03 11.35
C LEU A 248 5.95 -11.60 12.30
N SER A 249 6.05 -10.32 12.65
CA SER A 249 7.14 -9.80 13.50
C SER A 249 7.17 -10.50 14.87
N SER A 250 6.04 -10.63 15.55
CA SER A 250 5.98 -11.35 16.82
C SER A 250 6.25 -12.84 16.67
N TYR A 251 5.81 -13.48 15.57
CA TYR A 251 6.18 -14.88 15.32
C TYR A 251 7.70 -15.04 15.21
N LEU A 252 8.36 -14.16 14.48
CA LEU A 252 9.81 -14.23 14.29
C LEU A 252 10.58 -13.90 15.57
N THR A 253 10.06 -13.01 16.42
CA THR A 253 10.74 -12.60 17.67
C THR A 253 10.36 -13.49 18.85
N GLU A 254 9.08 -13.82 19.06
CA GLU A 254 8.60 -14.56 20.21
C GLU A 254 8.73 -16.09 20.04
N GLU A 255 8.42 -16.63 18.85
CA GLU A 255 8.46 -18.08 18.59
C GLU A 255 9.83 -18.56 18.09
N LEU A 256 10.48 -17.78 17.21
CA LEU A 256 11.78 -18.16 16.63
C LEU A 256 12.98 -17.49 17.32
N ASN A 257 12.74 -16.62 18.29
CA ASN A 257 13.76 -15.91 19.07
C ASN A 257 14.82 -15.18 18.20
N LEU A 258 14.39 -14.61 17.05
CA LEU A 258 15.32 -13.94 16.15
C LEU A 258 15.75 -12.55 16.62
N GLY A 259 15.10 -11.99 17.65
CA GLY A 259 15.37 -10.65 18.11
C GLY A 259 15.27 -9.64 16.98
N SER A 260 16.10 -8.62 16.99
CA SER A 260 16.14 -7.57 15.95
C SER A 260 16.47 -8.08 14.54
N HIS A 261 17.06 -9.29 14.42
CA HIS A 261 17.36 -9.91 13.11
C HIS A 261 16.11 -10.23 12.28
N PHE A 262 14.91 -10.23 12.88
CA PHE A 262 13.66 -10.39 12.11
C PHE A 262 13.55 -9.35 10.98
N SER A 263 14.06 -8.13 11.21
CA SER A 263 14.03 -7.05 10.23
C SER A 263 14.83 -7.37 8.95
N LEU A 264 15.87 -8.22 9.04
CA LEU A 264 16.60 -8.71 7.86
C LEU A 264 15.72 -9.59 6.97
N LEU A 265 14.84 -10.41 7.56
CA LEU A 265 13.89 -11.24 6.80
C LEU A 265 12.83 -10.37 6.11
N VAL A 266 12.34 -9.32 6.78
CA VAL A 266 11.43 -8.35 6.18
C VAL A 266 12.12 -7.60 5.04
N ALA A 267 13.38 -7.17 5.24
CA ALA A 267 14.19 -6.54 4.20
C ALA A 267 14.41 -7.45 2.98
N LEU A 268 14.67 -8.73 3.22
CA LEU A 268 14.85 -9.73 2.15
C LEU A 268 13.56 -9.90 1.33
N GLY A 269 12.41 -9.91 2.00
CA GLY A 269 11.09 -9.92 1.34
C GLY A 269 10.94 -8.73 0.39
N ALA A 270 11.16 -7.51 0.88
CA ALA A 270 11.08 -6.28 0.09
C ALA A 270 12.12 -6.24 -1.05
N ALA A 271 13.34 -6.72 -0.81
CA ALA A 271 14.38 -6.82 -1.85
C ALA A 271 13.99 -7.82 -2.95
N SER A 272 13.38 -8.95 -2.60
CA SER A 272 12.90 -9.94 -3.57
C SER A 272 11.78 -9.40 -4.47
N GLU A 273 10.94 -8.51 -3.91
CA GLU A 273 9.89 -7.80 -4.65
C GLU A 273 10.46 -6.95 -5.79
N PHE A 274 11.53 -6.20 -5.51
CA PHE A 274 12.20 -5.37 -6.51
C PHE A 274 12.67 -6.20 -7.71
N VAL A 275 13.24 -7.38 -7.46
CA VAL A 275 13.65 -8.31 -8.52
C VAL A 275 12.45 -8.77 -9.35
N MET A 276 11.34 -9.12 -8.71
CA MET A 276 10.12 -9.58 -9.39
C MET A 276 9.48 -8.47 -10.21
N LEU A 277 9.44 -7.22 -9.70
CA LEU A 277 8.91 -6.08 -10.45
C LEU A 277 9.67 -5.86 -11.76
N ILE A 278 11.01 -5.98 -11.75
CA ILE A 278 11.84 -5.82 -12.94
C ILE A 278 11.70 -7.04 -13.87
N VAL A 279 11.92 -8.24 -13.37
CA VAL A 279 11.95 -9.46 -14.19
C VAL A 279 10.55 -9.81 -14.68
N GLY A 280 9.57 -9.83 -13.78
CA GLY A 280 8.17 -10.11 -14.11
C GLY A 280 7.57 -9.08 -15.06
N GLY A 281 7.87 -7.79 -14.84
CA GLY A 281 7.48 -6.71 -15.73
C GLY A 281 8.03 -6.88 -17.15
N LYS A 282 9.32 -7.22 -17.30
CA LYS A 282 9.94 -7.52 -18.60
C LYS A 282 9.34 -8.75 -19.28
N LEU A 283 9.01 -9.80 -18.50
CA LEU A 283 8.39 -11.01 -19.04
C LEU A 283 6.96 -10.74 -19.55
N LEU A 284 6.18 -9.93 -18.81
CA LEU A 284 4.86 -9.47 -19.25
C LEU A 284 4.94 -8.61 -20.50
N GLN A 285 5.87 -7.64 -20.54
CA GLN A 285 6.03 -6.74 -21.68
C GLN A 285 6.41 -7.50 -22.94
N LYS A 286 7.26 -8.53 -22.83
CA LYS A 286 7.66 -9.41 -23.96
C LYS A 286 6.59 -10.45 -24.33
N GLY A 287 5.45 -10.47 -23.68
CA GLY A 287 4.40 -11.46 -23.90
C GLY A 287 4.76 -12.91 -23.52
N LYS A 288 5.90 -13.11 -22.82
CA LYS A 288 6.35 -14.45 -22.40
C LYS A 288 5.51 -15.05 -21.28
N VAL A 289 4.90 -14.19 -20.43
CA VAL A 289 4.03 -14.60 -19.34
C VAL A 289 2.73 -13.81 -19.43
N HIS A 290 1.61 -14.51 -19.28
CA HIS A 290 0.30 -13.87 -19.29
C HIS A 290 0.00 -13.25 -17.91
N PRO A 291 -0.67 -12.06 -17.81
CA PRO A 291 -1.01 -11.42 -16.54
C PRO A 291 -1.74 -12.34 -15.57
N TYR A 292 -2.71 -13.08 -16.08
CA TYR A 292 -3.48 -14.08 -15.32
C TYR A 292 -2.61 -15.16 -14.66
N THR A 293 -1.51 -15.56 -15.30
CA THR A 293 -0.58 -16.55 -14.73
C THR A 293 0.11 -16.00 -13.48
N LEU A 294 0.51 -14.73 -13.49
CA LEU A 294 1.12 -14.10 -12.32
C LEU A 294 0.13 -13.97 -11.16
N ILE A 295 -1.12 -13.61 -11.47
CA ILE A 295 -2.21 -13.57 -10.47
C ILE A 295 -2.43 -14.96 -9.85
N THR A 296 -2.44 -16.01 -10.67
CA THR A 296 -2.59 -17.39 -10.19
C THR A 296 -1.41 -17.83 -9.33
N LEU A 297 -0.18 -17.54 -9.78
CA LEU A 297 1.05 -17.90 -9.05
C LEU A 297 1.17 -17.15 -7.71
N SER A 298 0.58 -15.96 -7.58
CA SER A 298 0.61 -15.25 -6.31
C SER A 298 -0.14 -16.00 -5.21
N ALA A 299 -1.30 -16.58 -5.53
CA ALA A 299 -2.06 -17.40 -4.59
C ALA A 299 -1.31 -18.68 -4.20
N LEU A 300 -0.65 -19.34 -5.16
CA LEU A 300 0.20 -20.51 -4.87
C LEU A 300 1.39 -20.13 -3.99
N GLY A 301 2.08 -19.03 -4.33
CA GLY A 301 3.23 -18.54 -3.55
C GLY A 301 2.86 -18.26 -2.09
N LEU A 302 1.72 -17.62 -1.86
CA LEU A 302 1.23 -17.36 -0.51
C LEU A 302 0.86 -18.65 0.23
N THR A 303 0.21 -19.61 -0.43
CA THR A 303 -0.09 -20.91 0.15
C THR A 303 1.18 -21.60 0.62
N VAL A 304 2.19 -21.70 -0.25
CA VAL A 304 3.48 -22.32 0.06
C VAL A 304 4.17 -21.59 1.20
N ARG A 305 4.17 -20.25 1.21
CA ARG A 305 4.77 -19.42 2.24
C ARG A 305 4.18 -19.71 3.62
N LEU A 306 2.85 -19.75 3.75
CA LEU A 306 2.17 -20.06 5.00
C LEU A 306 2.42 -21.50 5.47
N LEU A 307 2.46 -22.47 4.54
CA LEU A 307 2.80 -23.86 4.87
C LEU A 307 4.25 -24.00 5.33
N ILE A 308 5.18 -23.22 4.79
CA ILE A 308 6.57 -23.18 5.28
C ILE A 308 6.58 -22.73 6.74
N TYR A 309 5.93 -21.63 7.09
CA TYR A 309 5.84 -21.17 8.48
C TYR A 309 5.19 -22.19 9.42
N ARG A 310 4.22 -22.97 8.90
CA ARG A 310 3.53 -23.99 9.70
C ARG A 310 4.39 -25.22 9.98
N PHE A 311 5.07 -25.75 8.95
CA PHE A 311 5.73 -27.06 9.03
C PHE A 311 7.24 -26.97 9.26
N PHE A 312 7.86 -25.85 8.94
CA PHE A 312 9.30 -25.65 9.01
C PHE A 312 9.64 -24.38 9.81
N PRO A 313 9.40 -24.35 11.14
CA PRO A 313 9.65 -23.17 11.97
C PRO A 313 11.16 -22.99 12.23
N THR A 314 11.93 -22.76 11.17
CA THR A 314 13.38 -22.55 11.24
C THR A 314 13.76 -21.27 10.51
N THR A 315 14.84 -20.61 10.94
CA THR A 315 15.34 -19.40 10.31
C THR A 315 15.59 -19.58 8.81
N LEU A 316 16.19 -20.71 8.42
CA LEU A 316 16.47 -21.01 7.01
C LEU A 316 15.17 -21.10 6.17
N ALA A 317 14.16 -21.78 6.69
CA ALA A 317 12.87 -21.88 6.02
C ALA A 317 12.18 -20.51 5.93
N CYS A 318 12.31 -19.66 6.95
CA CYS A 318 11.82 -18.29 6.93
C CYS A 318 12.54 -17.41 5.88
N VAL A 319 13.82 -17.66 5.60
CA VAL A 319 14.54 -17.00 4.49
C VAL A 319 13.87 -17.34 3.14
N PHE A 320 13.59 -18.61 2.88
CA PHE A 320 12.87 -19.02 1.66
C PHE A 320 11.44 -18.45 1.61
N ALA A 321 10.73 -18.48 2.74
CA ALA A 321 9.39 -17.90 2.85
C ALA A 321 9.39 -16.38 2.59
N ALA A 322 10.41 -15.65 3.07
CA ALA A 322 10.58 -14.23 2.80
C ALA A 322 10.77 -13.96 1.30
N MET A 323 11.56 -14.77 0.59
CA MET A 323 11.75 -14.62 -0.86
C MET A 323 10.46 -14.85 -1.66
N LEU A 324 9.54 -15.71 -1.16
CA LEU A 324 8.24 -15.91 -1.78
C LEU A 324 7.33 -14.67 -1.72
N HIS A 325 7.68 -13.65 -0.90
CA HIS A 325 6.96 -12.38 -0.87
C HIS A 325 6.88 -11.72 -2.26
N SER A 326 7.93 -11.87 -3.06
CA SER A 326 7.94 -11.42 -4.45
C SER A 326 6.81 -12.01 -5.30
N LEU A 327 6.44 -13.27 -5.08
CA LEU A 327 5.33 -13.89 -5.78
C LEU A 327 3.99 -13.43 -5.23
N ASN A 328 3.82 -13.37 -3.90
CA ASN A 328 2.51 -13.01 -3.35
C ASN A 328 2.14 -11.56 -3.63
N PHE A 329 3.06 -10.61 -3.51
CA PHE A 329 2.78 -9.19 -3.67
C PHE A 329 3.14 -8.67 -5.06
N ALA A 330 4.43 -8.70 -5.45
CA ALA A 330 4.85 -8.08 -6.70
C ALA A 330 4.26 -8.74 -7.94
N ALA A 331 4.20 -10.08 -8.01
CA ALA A 331 3.61 -10.76 -9.15
C ALA A 331 2.11 -10.48 -9.25
N LEU A 332 1.39 -10.46 -8.11
CA LEU A 332 -0.02 -10.06 -8.07
C LEU A 332 -0.21 -8.64 -8.60
N HIS A 333 0.59 -7.69 -8.08
CA HIS A 333 0.46 -6.27 -8.41
C HIS A 333 0.67 -6.01 -9.90
N ILE A 334 1.78 -6.51 -10.48
CA ILE A 334 2.04 -6.32 -11.92
C ILE A 334 1.05 -7.10 -12.79
N GLY A 335 0.63 -8.29 -12.36
CA GLY A 335 -0.36 -9.10 -13.04
C GLY A 335 -1.73 -8.40 -13.09
N LEU A 336 -2.24 -7.92 -11.96
CA LEU A 336 -3.51 -7.21 -11.88
C LEU A 336 -3.48 -5.85 -12.58
N SER A 337 -2.43 -5.05 -12.37
CA SER A 337 -2.30 -3.76 -13.06
C SER A 337 -2.32 -3.94 -14.58
N LYS A 338 -1.61 -4.96 -15.10
CA LYS A 338 -1.64 -5.27 -16.53
C LYS A 338 -2.99 -5.82 -16.99
N TYR A 339 -3.62 -6.68 -16.19
CA TYR A 339 -4.95 -7.20 -16.50
C TYR A 339 -5.98 -6.06 -16.58
N ILE A 340 -5.97 -5.16 -15.59
CA ILE A 340 -6.86 -3.99 -15.56
C ILE A 340 -6.63 -3.11 -16.80
N SER A 341 -5.36 -2.82 -17.14
CA SER A 341 -5.04 -1.99 -18.31
C SER A 341 -5.47 -2.59 -19.65
N GLN A 342 -5.68 -3.90 -19.72
CA GLN A 342 -6.12 -4.60 -20.92
C GLN A 342 -7.63 -4.80 -21.02
N ASN A 343 -8.35 -4.76 -19.90
CA ASN A 343 -9.75 -5.20 -19.81
C ASN A 343 -10.72 -4.13 -19.29
N VAL A 344 -10.19 -2.96 -18.92
CA VAL A 344 -10.99 -1.85 -18.41
C VAL A 344 -10.76 -0.63 -19.28
N ASN A 345 -11.84 0.09 -19.61
CA ASN A 345 -11.77 1.32 -20.38
C ASN A 345 -10.93 2.38 -19.66
N GLU A 346 -10.20 3.21 -20.40
CA GLU A 346 -9.33 4.24 -19.85
C GLU A 346 -10.05 5.20 -18.89
N GLU A 347 -11.31 5.55 -19.19
CA GLU A 347 -12.16 6.39 -18.31
C GLU A 347 -12.37 5.79 -16.90
N HIS A 348 -12.32 4.47 -16.77
CA HIS A 348 -12.58 3.75 -15.52
C HIS A 348 -11.33 3.12 -14.90
N TYR A 349 -10.15 3.31 -15.53
CA TYR A 349 -8.90 2.71 -15.08
C TYR A 349 -8.54 3.09 -13.63
N SER A 350 -8.59 4.38 -13.31
CA SER A 350 -8.28 4.88 -11.95
C SER A 350 -9.24 4.31 -10.90
N LEU A 351 -10.52 4.16 -11.25
CA LEU A 351 -11.51 3.55 -10.38
C LEU A 351 -11.24 2.06 -10.17
N ALA A 352 -10.89 1.33 -11.24
CA ALA A 352 -10.53 -0.10 -11.14
C ALA A 352 -9.29 -0.30 -10.26
N MET A 353 -8.28 0.57 -10.37
CA MET A 353 -7.09 0.54 -9.52
C MET A 353 -7.43 0.87 -8.05
N SER A 354 -8.34 1.81 -7.80
CA SER A 354 -8.82 2.10 -6.44
C SER A 354 -9.56 0.92 -5.83
N LEU A 355 -10.42 0.25 -6.62
CA LEU A 355 -11.10 -0.98 -6.19
C LEU A 355 -10.09 -2.11 -5.93
N TYR A 356 -9.06 -2.24 -6.77
CA TYR A 356 -7.99 -3.19 -6.53
C TYR A 356 -7.32 -2.97 -5.16
N TRP A 357 -6.92 -1.73 -4.84
CA TRP A 357 -6.32 -1.44 -3.55
C TRP A 357 -7.27 -1.70 -2.37
N ALA A 358 -8.54 -1.32 -2.50
CA ALA A 358 -9.54 -1.59 -1.46
C ALA A 358 -9.72 -3.10 -1.23
N VAL A 359 -9.88 -3.86 -2.32
CA VAL A 359 -10.18 -5.30 -2.30
C VAL A 359 -8.95 -6.15 -2.02
N ALA A 360 -7.78 -5.76 -2.52
CA ALA A 360 -6.57 -6.56 -2.39
C ALA A 360 -5.69 -6.18 -1.20
N THR A 361 -5.97 -5.06 -0.51
CA THR A 361 -5.15 -4.63 0.62
C THR A 361 -6.01 -4.26 1.83
N ASN A 362 -6.77 -3.18 1.75
CA ASN A 362 -7.36 -2.56 2.95
C ASN A 362 -8.42 -3.43 3.64
N PHE A 363 -9.45 -3.89 2.93
CA PHE A 363 -10.50 -4.72 3.52
C PHE A 363 -10.02 -6.11 3.93
N PRO A 364 -9.24 -6.84 3.11
CA PRO A 364 -8.66 -8.10 3.52
C PRO A 364 -7.79 -7.97 4.77
N GLU A 365 -6.98 -6.92 4.86
CA GLU A 365 -6.10 -6.68 5.99
C GLU A 365 -6.88 -6.41 7.28
N MET A 366 -7.97 -5.64 7.21
CA MET A 366 -8.87 -5.41 8.33
C MET A 366 -9.47 -6.72 8.86
N ILE A 367 -10.01 -7.56 7.97
CA ILE A 367 -10.65 -8.83 8.34
C ILE A 367 -9.60 -9.83 8.84
N GLY A 368 -8.51 -9.97 8.10
CA GLY A 368 -7.51 -10.98 8.39
C GLY A 368 -6.74 -10.72 9.68
N THR A 369 -6.39 -9.46 10.00
CA THR A 369 -5.75 -9.12 11.28
C THR A 369 -6.69 -9.30 12.46
N LEU A 370 -7.97 -8.89 12.29
CA LEU A 370 -8.97 -9.06 13.33
C LEU A 370 -9.17 -10.54 13.68
N VAL A 371 -9.48 -11.36 12.69
CA VAL A 371 -9.71 -12.81 12.90
C VAL A 371 -8.42 -13.51 13.31
N GLY A 372 -7.30 -13.14 12.69
CA GLY A 372 -5.97 -13.71 12.97
C GLY A 372 -5.55 -13.55 14.41
N GLY A 373 -5.80 -12.41 15.03
CA GLY A 373 -5.50 -12.17 16.44
C GLY A 373 -6.25 -13.13 17.36
N PHE A 374 -7.54 -13.36 17.14
CA PHE A 374 -8.33 -14.33 17.91
C PHE A 374 -7.85 -15.77 17.70
N VAL A 375 -7.45 -16.13 16.47
CA VAL A 375 -6.92 -17.48 16.19
C VAL A 375 -5.58 -17.70 16.92
N ILE A 376 -4.71 -16.70 16.94
CA ILE A 376 -3.42 -16.83 17.66
C ILE A 376 -3.65 -17.00 19.16
N ASP A 377 -4.49 -16.18 19.77
CA ASP A 377 -4.77 -16.27 21.22
C ASP A 377 -5.41 -17.62 21.61
N ALA A 378 -6.27 -18.18 20.75
CA ALA A 378 -6.97 -19.43 21.06
C ALA A 378 -6.16 -20.69 20.72
N TYR A 379 -5.37 -20.65 19.63
CA TYR A 379 -4.78 -21.86 19.04
C TYR A 379 -3.32 -21.72 18.63
N GLY A 380 -2.71 -20.54 18.77
CA GLY A 380 -1.31 -20.25 18.44
C GLY A 380 -1.03 -20.09 16.95
N TYR A 381 0.20 -19.67 16.65
CA TYR A 381 0.69 -19.44 15.28
C TYR A 381 0.62 -20.66 14.34
N PRO A 382 0.93 -21.90 14.79
CA PRO A 382 0.83 -23.05 13.91
C PRO A 382 -0.57 -23.25 13.32
N THR A 383 -1.62 -23.03 14.13
CA THR A 383 -3.02 -23.14 13.69
C THR A 383 -3.41 -21.96 12.79
N LEU A 384 -2.92 -20.76 13.10
CA LEU A 384 -3.10 -19.60 12.27
C LEU A 384 -2.58 -19.86 10.85
N PHE A 385 -1.32 -20.25 10.71
CA PHE A 385 -0.71 -20.48 9.39
C PHE A 385 -1.41 -21.61 8.62
N ALA A 386 -1.80 -22.68 9.30
CA ALA A 386 -2.53 -23.78 8.67
C ALA A 386 -3.90 -23.36 8.16
N SER A 387 -4.70 -22.69 9.00
CA SER A 387 -6.05 -22.24 8.63
C SER A 387 -6.03 -21.16 7.55
N TYR A 388 -5.11 -20.22 7.65
CA TYR A 388 -4.97 -19.15 6.67
C TYR A 388 -4.41 -19.64 5.33
N ALA A 389 -3.59 -20.70 5.28
CA ALA A 389 -3.11 -21.30 4.04
C ALA A 389 -4.25 -21.87 3.17
N VAL A 390 -5.38 -22.23 3.78
CA VAL A 390 -6.56 -22.73 3.05
C VAL A 390 -7.15 -21.65 2.13
N LEU A 391 -7.13 -20.38 2.52
CA LEU A 391 -7.72 -19.29 1.75
C LEU A 391 -7.02 -19.08 0.39
N PRO A 392 -5.69 -18.88 0.33
CA PRO A 392 -5.02 -18.78 -0.96
C PRO A 392 -4.96 -20.10 -1.73
N ALA A 393 -5.02 -21.26 -1.05
CA ALA A 393 -5.14 -22.55 -1.73
C ALA A 393 -6.48 -22.65 -2.47
N ILE A 394 -7.60 -22.26 -1.84
CA ILE A 394 -8.91 -22.15 -2.49
C ILE A 394 -8.84 -21.17 -3.66
N ALA A 395 -8.26 -19.99 -3.47
CA ALA A 395 -8.08 -19.00 -4.52
C ALA A 395 -7.28 -19.56 -5.71
N PHE A 396 -6.19 -20.27 -5.45
CA PHE A 396 -5.40 -20.94 -6.49
C PHE A 396 -6.25 -21.95 -7.28
N VAL A 397 -6.98 -22.83 -6.59
CA VAL A 397 -7.86 -23.82 -7.23
C VAL A 397 -8.93 -23.13 -8.08
N LEU A 398 -9.56 -22.08 -7.56
CA LEU A 398 -10.55 -21.30 -8.32
C LEU A 398 -9.95 -20.66 -9.57
N PHE A 399 -8.73 -20.11 -9.48
CA PHE A 399 -8.02 -19.59 -10.65
C PHE A 399 -7.72 -20.69 -11.68
N VAL A 400 -7.34 -21.89 -11.25
CA VAL A 400 -7.08 -23.00 -12.17
C VAL A 400 -8.37 -23.48 -12.82
N VAL A 401 -9.44 -23.69 -12.06
CA VAL A 401 -10.75 -24.16 -12.56
C VAL A 401 -11.36 -23.17 -13.53
N PHE A 402 -11.37 -21.89 -13.18
CA PHE A 402 -11.94 -20.84 -14.04
C PHE A 402 -10.99 -20.28 -15.10
N ARG A 403 -9.80 -20.90 -15.27
CA ARG A 403 -8.75 -20.42 -16.19
C ARG A 403 -9.28 -20.14 -17.60
N LYS A 404 -10.07 -21.07 -18.18
CA LYS A 404 -10.62 -20.91 -19.53
C LYS A 404 -11.56 -19.71 -19.66
N LYS A 405 -12.33 -19.42 -18.61
CA LYS A 405 -13.30 -18.31 -18.58
C LYS A 405 -12.62 -16.96 -18.30
N LEU A 406 -11.59 -16.93 -17.46
CA LEU A 406 -11.01 -15.69 -16.94
C LEU A 406 -9.78 -15.23 -17.71
N ARG A 407 -9.06 -16.13 -18.41
CA ARG A 407 -7.86 -15.81 -19.16
C ARG A 407 -8.14 -15.16 -20.52
N GLY A 408 -9.27 -15.47 -21.14
CA GLY A 408 -9.69 -14.96 -22.46
C GLY A 408 -10.46 -13.63 -22.30
#